data_6f4fed258ce272c31a9635a69ea77eb8
#
_entry.id   6f4fed258ce272c31a9635a69ea77eb8
#
_cell.length_a   1.000
_cell.length_b   1.000
_cell.length_c   1.000
_cell.angle_alpha   90.00
_cell.angle_beta   90.00
_cell.angle_gamma   90.00
#
_symmetry.space_group_name_H-M   'P 1'
#
loop_
_entity.id
_entity.type
_entity.pdbx_description
1 polymer ?
#
loop_
_entity_poly.entity_id
_entity_poly.type
_entity_poly.pdbx_seq_one_letter_code
_entity_poly.pdbx_strand_id
1 'polypeptide(L)'
;PMARRPADSGRKGAAGCYRQGGGVDNPMSSTLQTTEISRIEVKGALTPEYDRVLTPDALSFVAGLVGKFSARRKDLLARRIVRQAEFDRGQLPDFLPETREIRDQDWTVAAIPPALQDRRVEITGPVERKMIINALNSSAKTFMADFEDSSSPTWQAMMDGQVNLIDAVEGSIEFVNEQGKQYRLNDHPAILLVRPRGWHLNEKHLLMNGAPIPAGLVDFGFFLFHNASYCFSFICFYSTKNIKNFSIFASLFFYYFI
;
A
#
# COMPACT_ATOMS: atom_id res chain seq x y z
N PRO A 1 -5.67 -55.18 7.87
CA PRO A 1 -6.45 -55.60 8.98
C PRO A 1 -6.82 -54.40 9.84
N MET A 2 -7.96 -53.97 9.81
CA MET A 2 -9.19 -54.19 10.58
C MET A 2 -8.98 -54.39 12.09
N ALA A 3 -9.53 -53.44 12.90
CA ALA A 3 -10.53 -53.66 13.95
C ALA A 3 -10.66 -52.39 14.80
N ARG A 4 -11.75 -51.67 14.74
CA ARG A 4 -13.06 -51.76 15.45
C ARG A 4 -13.04 -51.09 16.82
N ARG A 5 -13.96 -50.11 16.95
CA ARG A 5 -14.54 -49.54 18.19
C ARG A 5 -15.28 -50.58 19.00
N PRO A 6 -15.60 -50.31 20.29
CA PRO A 6 -16.96 -49.90 20.66
C PRO A 6 -16.97 -48.75 21.70
N ALA A 7 -17.94 -47.84 21.78
CA ALA A 7 -19.36 -47.78 22.12
C ALA A 7 -19.68 -48.05 23.59
N ASP A 8 -20.15 -47.01 24.27
CA ASP A 8 -21.49 -46.74 24.83
C ASP A 8 -21.72 -46.92 26.34
N SER A 9 -22.67 -46.17 26.79
CA SER A 9 -23.47 -46.18 28.05
C SER A 9 -22.90 -45.35 29.22
N GLY A 10 -23.64 -44.42 29.84
CA GLY A 10 -25.05 -44.13 29.89
C GLY A 10 -25.47 -43.61 31.25
N ARG A 11 -26.33 -42.61 31.23
CA ARG A 11 -27.43 -42.28 32.18
C ARG A 11 -27.21 -41.64 33.56
N LYS A 12 -27.89 -40.52 33.69
CA LYS A 12 -28.88 -40.09 34.73
C LYS A 12 -28.31 -39.74 36.11
N GLY A 13 -28.67 -38.67 36.75
CA GLY A 13 -29.84 -37.84 36.84
C GLY A 13 -29.84 -37.01 38.13
N ALA A 14 -30.78 -36.15 38.23
CA ALA A 14 -31.42 -35.56 39.40
C ALA A 14 -30.99 -34.16 39.88
N ALA A 15 -31.92 -33.33 39.69
CA ALA A 15 -32.46 -32.14 40.28
C ALA A 15 -32.05 -31.77 41.73
N GLY A 16 -31.85 -30.45 41.93
CA GLY A 16 -31.83 -29.83 43.25
C GLY A 16 -31.91 -28.31 43.13
N CYS A 17 -33.09 -27.78 43.28
CA CYS A 17 -33.48 -26.38 43.38
C CYS A 17 -32.93 -25.78 44.66
N TYR A 18 -32.28 -24.58 44.61
CA TYR A 18 -32.46 -23.57 45.66
C TYR A 18 -32.24 -22.17 45.15
N ARG A 19 -33.15 -21.28 45.50
CA ARG A 19 -33.34 -19.87 45.23
C ARG A 19 -32.51 -18.96 46.15
N GLN A 20 -32.39 -17.71 45.65
CA GLN A 20 -32.12 -16.47 46.34
C GLN A 20 -30.62 -16.11 46.39
N GLY A 21 -30.14 -14.93 46.05
CA GLY A 21 -30.71 -13.61 45.90
C GLY A 21 -29.52 -12.66 45.83
N GLY A 22 -29.66 -11.54 45.23
CA GLY A 22 -28.66 -10.47 45.30
C GLY A 22 -28.24 -9.96 43.94
N GLY A 23 -29.02 -9.03 43.40
CA GLY A 23 -28.64 -8.24 42.21
C GLY A 23 -27.46 -7.34 42.54
N VAL A 24 -26.49 -7.34 41.67
CA VAL A 24 -25.58 -6.22 41.48
C VAL A 24 -25.57 -5.98 39.98
N ASP A 25 -26.43 -5.00 39.58
CA ASP A 25 -26.38 -4.41 38.26
C ASP A 25 -25.03 -3.76 38.09
N ASN A 26 -24.17 -4.37 37.31
CA ASN A 26 -22.97 -3.73 36.79
C ASN A 26 -23.27 -3.36 35.32
N PRO A 27 -23.55 -2.10 35.00
CA PRO A 27 -23.68 -1.69 33.61
C PRO A 27 -22.27 -1.70 33.01
N MET A 28 -21.88 -2.79 32.37
CA MET A 28 -20.79 -2.75 31.40
C MET A 28 -21.23 -1.83 30.26
N SER A 29 -21.06 -0.52 30.49
CA SER A 29 -21.02 0.48 29.44
C SER A 29 -19.84 0.13 28.55
N SER A 30 -20.08 -0.66 27.53
CA SER A 30 -19.20 -0.75 26.38
C SER A 30 -19.28 0.56 25.64
N THR A 31 -18.51 1.53 26.10
CA THR A 31 -18.21 2.73 25.33
C THR A 31 -17.41 2.24 24.13
N LEU A 32 -18.11 1.92 23.05
CA LEU A 32 -17.50 1.88 21.72
C LEU A 32 -16.95 3.29 21.53
N GLN A 33 -15.65 3.45 21.77
CA GLN A 33 -14.90 4.61 21.32
C GLN A 33 -15.02 4.59 19.80
N THR A 34 -15.98 5.33 19.29
CA THR A 34 -16.04 5.74 17.89
C THR A 34 -14.79 6.57 17.69
N THR A 35 -13.72 5.95 17.21
CA THR A 35 -12.51 6.64 16.81
C THR A 35 -12.95 7.55 15.68
N GLU A 36 -13.07 8.85 15.94
CA GLU A 36 -13.28 9.84 14.88
C GLU A 36 -12.15 9.63 13.87
N ILE A 37 -12.49 9.13 12.69
CA ILE A 37 -11.55 9.02 11.59
C ILE A 37 -11.18 10.45 11.24
N SER A 38 -9.96 10.86 11.58
CA SER A 38 -9.46 12.20 11.26
C SER A 38 -9.58 12.44 9.76
N ARG A 39 -10.33 13.45 9.38
CA ARG A 39 -10.61 13.77 7.98
C ARG A 39 -9.41 14.46 7.35
N ILE A 40 -9.07 14.07 6.10
CA ILE A 40 -8.08 14.78 5.30
C ILE A 40 -8.72 16.05 4.73
N GLU A 41 -8.06 17.17 4.93
CA GLU A 41 -8.38 18.46 4.31
C GLU A 41 -7.57 18.63 3.03
N VAL A 42 -8.24 18.91 1.90
CA VAL A 42 -7.60 19.15 0.61
C VAL A 42 -7.41 20.66 0.42
N LYS A 43 -6.16 21.08 0.29
CA LYS A 43 -5.74 22.48 0.02
C LYS A 43 -5.32 22.72 -1.42
N GLY A 44 -5.08 21.67 -2.18
CA GLY A 44 -4.70 21.77 -3.59
C GLY A 44 -5.87 22.24 -4.46
N ALA A 45 -5.55 22.83 -5.61
CA ALA A 45 -6.54 23.18 -6.61
C ALA A 45 -7.28 21.92 -7.09
N LEU A 46 -8.59 22.04 -7.27
CA LEU A 46 -9.45 20.95 -7.72
C LEU A 46 -9.82 21.16 -9.19
N THR A 47 -9.83 20.07 -9.93
CA THR A 47 -10.37 19.98 -11.30
C THR A 47 -11.39 18.85 -11.34
N PRO A 48 -12.30 18.80 -12.31
CA PRO A 48 -13.25 17.69 -12.42
C PRO A 48 -12.59 16.31 -12.53
N GLU A 49 -11.40 16.26 -13.15
CA GLU A 49 -10.63 15.00 -13.29
C GLU A 49 -10.15 14.49 -11.94
N TYR A 50 -9.84 15.39 -11.00
CA TYR A 50 -9.36 15.02 -9.67
C TYR A 50 -10.45 14.46 -8.77
N ASP A 51 -11.73 14.69 -9.08
CA ASP A 51 -12.84 14.07 -8.37
C ASP A 51 -12.81 12.54 -8.49
N ARG A 52 -12.20 12.01 -9.56
CA ARG A 52 -11.99 10.57 -9.74
C ARG A 52 -10.98 10.00 -8.73
N VAL A 53 -10.03 10.79 -8.29
CA VAL A 53 -8.97 10.40 -7.34
C VAL A 53 -9.35 10.71 -5.90
N LEU A 54 -9.87 11.92 -5.67
CA LEU A 54 -10.15 12.48 -4.34
C LEU A 54 -11.55 12.11 -3.83
N THR A 55 -12.01 10.89 -4.11
CA THR A 55 -13.32 10.43 -3.59
C THR A 55 -13.32 10.38 -2.06
N PRO A 56 -14.46 10.57 -1.39
CA PRO A 56 -14.56 10.49 0.07
C PRO A 56 -13.99 9.19 0.63
N ASP A 57 -14.21 8.06 -0.05
CA ASP A 57 -13.75 6.74 0.37
C ASP A 57 -12.23 6.60 0.20
N ALA A 58 -11.65 7.11 -0.91
CA ALA A 58 -10.21 7.13 -1.12
C ALA A 58 -9.50 7.99 -0.07
N LEU A 59 -10.04 9.17 0.22
CA LEU A 59 -9.51 10.04 1.28
C LEU A 59 -9.60 9.38 2.66
N SER A 60 -10.71 8.70 2.98
CA SER A 60 -10.87 7.93 4.22
C SER A 60 -9.85 6.79 4.30
N PHE A 61 -9.63 6.08 3.20
CA PHE A 61 -8.62 5.04 3.12
C PHE A 61 -7.20 5.56 3.39
N VAL A 62 -6.79 6.66 2.75
CA VAL A 62 -5.50 7.32 2.98
C VAL A 62 -5.40 7.82 4.43
N ALA A 63 -6.46 8.40 4.99
CA ALA A 63 -6.49 8.80 6.41
C ALA A 63 -6.23 7.63 7.36
N GLY A 64 -6.80 6.47 7.08
CA GLY A 64 -6.55 5.23 7.81
C GLY A 64 -5.07 4.80 7.75
N LEU A 65 -4.44 4.86 6.57
CA LEU A 65 -3.02 4.58 6.41
C LEU A 65 -2.15 5.57 7.20
N VAL A 66 -2.44 6.87 7.08
CA VAL A 66 -1.73 7.94 7.79
C VAL A 66 -1.85 7.74 9.30
N GLY A 67 -3.04 7.49 9.82
CA GLY A 67 -3.27 7.23 11.25
C GLY A 67 -2.46 6.04 11.76
N LYS A 68 -2.39 4.97 10.97
CA LYS A 68 -1.71 3.73 11.35
C LYS A 68 -0.18 3.84 11.30
N PHE A 69 0.38 4.52 10.30
CA PHE A 69 1.81 4.41 9.99
C PHE A 69 2.64 5.66 10.29
N SER A 70 2.04 6.84 10.53
CA SER A 70 2.80 8.08 10.73
C SER A 70 3.72 8.05 11.95
N ALA A 71 3.32 7.43 13.06
CA ALA A 71 4.15 7.32 14.24
C ALA A 71 5.41 6.49 13.95
N ARG A 72 5.23 5.32 13.30
CA ARG A 72 6.36 4.47 12.92
C ARG A 72 7.30 5.14 11.93
N ARG A 73 6.74 5.86 10.92
CA ARG A 73 7.55 6.65 9.98
C ARG A 73 8.42 7.68 10.70
N LYS A 74 7.84 8.43 11.63
CA LYS A 74 8.58 9.45 12.41
C LYS A 74 9.72 8.81 13.22
N ASP A 75 9.46 7.68 13.88
CA ASP A 75 10.48 6.93 14.61
C ASP A 75 11.65 6.52 13.69
N LEU A 76 11.34 5.95 12.53
CA LEU A 76 12.37 5.52 11.57
C LEU A 76 13.19 6.68 10.99
N LEU A 77 12.54 7.81 10.69
CA LEU A 77 13.26 9.01 10.26
C LEU A 77 14.19 9.56 11.36
N ALA A 78 13.76 9.51 12.63
CA ALA A 78 14.61 9.87 13.75
C ALA A 78 15.81 8.93 13.90
N ARG A 79 15.63 7.63 13.73
CA ARG A 79 16.72 6.64 13.73
C ARG A 79 17.76 6.89 12.65
N ARG A 80 17.36 7.37 11.49
CA ARG A 80 18.31 7.75 10.42
C ARG A 80 19.28 8.84 10.89
N ILE A 81 18.81 9.83 11.64
CA ILE A 81 19.66 10.89 12.20
C ILE A 81 20.68 10.29 13.17
N VAL A 82 20.24 9.39 14.05
CA VAL A 82 21.14 8.69 14.99
C VAL A 82 22.18 7.87 14.23
N ARG A 83 21.75 7.13 13.20
CA ARG A 83 22.65 6.30 12.39
C ARG A 83 23.65 7.13 11.60
N GLN A 84 23.23 8.28 11.07
CA GLN A 84 24.15 9.22 10.40
C GLN A 84 25.24 9.70 11.37
N ALA A 85 24.86 10.07 12.59
CA ALA A 85 25.86 10.48 13.59
C ALA A 85 26.84 9.37 13.98
N GLU A 86 26.47 8.10 13.87
CA GLU A 86 27.40 6.97 14.03
C GLU A 86 28.38 6.88 12.88
N PHE A 87 27.92 7.03 11.64
CA PHE A 87 28.79 7.09 10.46
C PHE A 87 29.78 8.24 10.51
N ASP A 88 29.33 9.43 10.94
CA ASP A 88 30.17 10.62 11.09
C ASP A 88 31.29 10.40 12.14
N ARG A 89 31.07 9.49 13.10
CA ARG A 89 32.11 9.05 14.06
C ARG A 89 32.99 7.91 13.55
N GLY A 90 32.83 7.50 12.28
CA GLY A 90 33.65 6.45 11.64
C GLY A 90 33.10 5.02 11.80
N GLN A 91 31.90 4.83 12.34
CA GLN A 91 31.27 3.51 12.40
C GLN A 91 30.79 3.09 11.01
N LEU A 92 31.41 2.06 10.44
CA LEU A 92 31.00 1.57 9.12
C LEU A 92 29.68 0.78 9.19
N PRO A 93 28.93 0.72 8.07
CA PRO A 93 27.75 -0.14 7.95
C PRO A 93 28.15 -1.61 8.12
N ASP A 94 27.31 -2.36 8.81
CA ASP A 94 27.41 -3.81 8.95
C ASP A 94 26.01 -4.43 8.98
N PHE A 95 25.94 -5.75 8.88
CA PHE A 95 24.68 -6.46 9.02
C PHE A 95 24.15 -6.36 10.44
N LEU A 96 22.81 -6.26 10.56
CA LEU A 96 22.15 -6.21 11.85
C LEU A 96 22.36 -7.50 12.65
N PRO A 97 22.83 -7.45 13.90
CA PRO A 97 23.04 -8.66 14.71
C PRO A 97 21.76 -9.49 14.89
N GLU A 98 20.61 -8.87 15.04
CA GLU A 98 19.31 -9.51 15.22
C GLU A 98 18.82 -10.28 13.99
N THR A 99 19.39 -10.04 12.81
CA THR A 99 19.07 -10.77 11.58
C THR A 99 20.07 -11.90 11.28
N ARG A 100 21.02 -12.16 12.17
CA ARG A 100 22.05 -13.18 11.96
C ARG A 100 21.46 -14.57 11.81
N GLU A 101 20.52 -14.93 12.68
CA GLU A 101 19.85 -16.23 12.63
C GLU A 101 19.16 -16.46 11.28
N ILE A 102 18.54 -15.41 10.70
CA ILE A 102 17.91 -15.50 9.37
C ILE A 102 18.98 -15.73 8.30
N ARG A 103 20.10 -15.02 8.36
CA ARG A 103 21.18 -15.15 7.35
C ARG A 103 21.89 -16.49 7.41
N ASP A 104 22.01 -17.08 8.59
CA ASP A 104 22.70 -18.33 8.83
C ASP A 104 21.81 -19.56 8.51
N GLN A 105 20.50 -19.36 8.24
CA GLN A 105 19.58 -20.42 7.84
C GLN A 105 19.66 -20.72 6.35
N ASP A 106 19.29 -21.95 5.99
CA ASP A 106 19.08 -22.35 4.61
C ASP A 106 17.71 -21.83 4.12
N TRP A 107 17.70 -20.76 3.34
CA TRP A 107 16.51 -20.14 2.83
C TRP A 107 16.61 -19.77 1.35
N THR A 108 15.48 -19.70 0.68
CA THR A 108 15.36 -19.26 -0.71
C THR A 108 14.33 -18.14 -0.83
N VAL A 109 14.51 -17.26 -1.82
CA VAL A 109 13.53 -16.23 -2.15
C VAL A 109 12.25 -16.87 -2.68
N ALA A 110 11.12 -16.17 -2.53
CA ALA A 110 9.86 -16.59 -3.13
C ALA A 110 9.99 -16.69 -4.65
N ALA A 111 9.17 -17.56 -5.26
CA ALA A 111 9.12 -17.68 -6.72
C ALA A 111 8.76 -16.33 -7.36
N ILE A 112 9.47 -15.98 -8.44
CA ILE A 112 9.17 -14.75 -9.20
C ILE A 112 7.81 -14.93 -9.89
N PRO A 113 6.93 -13.93 -9.80
CA PRO A 113 5.65 -13.95 -10.51
C PRO A 113 5.80 -14.18 -12.02
N PRO A 114 4.87 -14.92 -12.66
CA PRO A 114 4.96 -15.22 -14.10
C PRO A 114 5.16 -13.97 -14.97
N ALA A 115 4.48 -12.88 -14.67
CA ALA A 115 4.59 -11.62 -15.41
C ALA A 115 5.97 -10.96 -15.31
N LEU A 116 6.78 -11.28 -14.28
CA LEU A 116 8.10 -10.69 -14.03
C LEU A 116 9.26 -11.66 -14.31
N GLN A 117 9.01 -12.78 -15.00
CA GLN A 117 10.07 -13.75 -15.34
C GLN A 117 11.11 -13.18 -16.32
N ASP A 118 10.68 -12.26 -17.19
CA ASP A 118 11.57 -11.55 -18.11
C ASP A 118 11.59 -10.05 -17.77
N ARG A 119 12.66 -9.60 -17.12
CA ARG A 119 12.89 -8.19 -16.74
C ARG A 119 14.22 -7.69 -17.31
N ARG A 120 14.67 -8.22 -18.42
CA ARG A 120 15.99 -7.88 -18.98
C ARG A 120 16.16 -6.43 -19.39
N VAL A 121 15.05 -5.75 -19.75
CA VAL A 121 15.02 -4.31 -19.98
C VAL A 121 13.90 -3.71 -19.13
N GLU A 122 14.27 -2.82 -18.26
CA GLU A 122 13.41 -2.09 -17.36
C GLU A 122 13.70 -0.60 -17.53
N ILE A 123 12.66 0.20 -17.75
CA ILE A 123 12.78 1.65 -17.92
C ILE A 123 11.99 2.36 -16.82
N THR A 124 12.46 3.56 -16.45
CA THR A 124 11.80 4.44 -15.49
C THR A 124 11.48 5.76 -16.17
N GLY A 125 10.34 6.33 -15.84
CA GLY A 125 9.92 7.62 -16.39
C GLY A 125 8.83 8.29 -15.56
N PRO A 126 8.53 9.57 -15.87
CA PRO A 126 7.55 10.36 -15.13
C PRO A 126 6.12 9.84 -15.33
N VAL A 127 5.23 10.27 -14.43
CA VAL A 127 3.80 9.92 -14.45
C VAL A 127 2.99 10.78 -15.42
N GLU A 128 3.64 11.42 -16.39
CA GLU A 128 3.02 12.22 -17.44
C GLU A 128 2.34 11.32 -18.47
N ARG A 129 1.13 11.68 -18.90
CA ARG A 129 0.25 10.87 -19.77
C ARG A 129 0.93 10.32 -21.01
N LYS A 130 1.55 11.21 -21.81
CA LYS A 130 2.25 10.81 -23.05
C LYS A 130 3.45 9.93 -22.77
N MET A 131 4.19 10.21 -21.69
CA MET A 131 5.37 9.42 -21.31
C MET A 131 4.99 8.02 -20.85
N ILE A 132 3.91 7.88 -20.09
CA ILE A 132 3.37 6.56 -19.69
C ILE A 132 3.02 5.73 -20.94
N ILE A 133 2.27 6.30 -21.91
CA ILE A 133 1.91 5.59 -23.14
C ILE A 133 3.15 5.15 -23.92
N ASN A 134 4.12 6.06 -24.12
CA ASN A 134 5.33 5.74 -24.86
C ASN A 134 6.18 4.66 -24.16
N ALA A 135 6.29 4.73 -22.84
CA ALA A 135 7.06 3.78 -22.06
C ALA A 135 6.42 2.38 -22.06
N LEU A 136 5.10 2.31 -21.85
CA LEU A 136 4.36 1.06 -21.92
C LEU A 136 4.38 0.42 -23.31
N ASN A 137 4.44 1.23 -24.37
CA ASN A 137 4.52 0.77 -25.77
C ASN A 137 5.96 0.49 -26.25
N SER A 138 6.95 0.72 -25.40
CA SER A 138 8.34 0.45 -25.73
C SER A 138 8.62 -1.06 -25.81
N SER A 139 9.81 -1.43 -26.26
CA SER A 139 10.26 -2.83 -26.21
C SER A 139 10.78 -3.28 -24.83
N ALA A 140 10.74 -2.39 -23.82
CA ALA A 140 11.08 -2.75 -22.45
C ALA A 140 10.08 -3.79 -21.90
N LYS A 141 10.55 -4.62 -20.99
CA LYS A 141 9.70 -5.64 -20.35
C LYS A 141 8.90 -5.07 -19.20
N THR A 142 9.48 -4.11 -18.49
CA THR A 142 8.81 -3.39 -17.40
C THR A 142 9.00 -1.89 -17.54
N PHE A 143 8.01 -1.14 -17.09
CA PHE A 143 8.05 0.31 -16.97
C PHE A 143 7.72 0.71 -15.54
N MET A 144 8.61 1.47 -14.90
CA MET A 144 8.37 2.07 -13.60
C MET A 144 7.86 3.49 -13.79
N ALA A 145 6.57 3.70 -13.53
CA ALA A 145 5.97 5.03 -13.40
C ALA A 145 6.37 5.62 -12.04
N ASP A 146 7.10 6.72 -12.09
CA ASP A 146 7.88 7.18 -10.96
C ASP A 146 7.45 8.55 -10.47
N PHE A 147 6.79 8.58 -9.31
CA PHE A 147 6.40 9.81 -8.63
C PHE A 147 7.58 10.48 -7.92
N GLU A 148 8.68 9.77 -7.63
CA GLU A 148 9.77 10.26 -6.81
C GLU A 148 10.80 11.03 -7.62
N ASP A 149 11.66 10.33 -8.37
CA ASP A 149 12.83 10.95 -8.97
C ASP A 149 12.59 11.47 -10.41
N SER A 150 11.62 10.89 -11.12
CA SER A 150 11.34 11.27 -12.51
C SER A 150 10.23 12.32 -12.65
N SER A 151 9.55 12.67 -11.57
CA SER A 151 8.44 13.63 -11.59
C SER A 151 8.73 14.83 -10.68
N SER A 152 8.37 16.04 -11.15
CA SER A 152 8.35 17.20 -10.25
C SER A 152 7.23 17.08 -9.24
N PRO A 153 7.47 17.21 -7.92
CA PRO A 153 6.47 16.96 -6.88
C PRO A 153 5.50 18.15 -6.71
N THR A 154 4.97 18.67 -7.79
CA THR A 154 3.90 19.66 -7.78
C THR A 154 2.56 18.97 -7.54
N TRP A 155 1.59 19.67 -6.94
CA TRP A 155 0.24 19.14 -6.74
C TRP A 155 -0.36 18.64 -8.06
N GLN A 156 -0.26 19.44 -9.10
CA GLN A 156 -0.78 19.08 -10.42
C GLN A 156 -0.14 17.80 -10.96
N ALA A 157 1.18 17.71 -11.00
CA ALA A 157 1.88 16.53 -11.53
C ALA A 157 1.53 15.25 -10.74
N MET A 158 1.37 15.35 -9.42
CA MET A 158 1.00 14.21 -8.57
C MET A 158 -0.44 13.76 -8.83
N MET A 159 -1.38 14.69 -8.95
CA MET A 159 -2.79 14.36 -9.20
C MET A 159 -3.03 13.90 -10.64
N ASP A 160 -2.44 14.58 -11.64
CA ASP A 160 -2.47 14.13 -13.03
C ASP A 160 -1.88 12.73 -13.16
N GLY A 161 -0.79 12.45 -12.43
CA GLY A 161 -0.18 11.12 -12.37
C GLY A 161 -1.13 10.04 -11.89
N GLN A 162 -1.91 10.29 -10.84
CA GLN A 162 -2.91 9.35 -10.35
C GLN A 162 -4.01 9.09 -11.38
N VAL A 163 -4.55 10.15 -12.01
CA VAL A 163 -5.54 10.04 -13.10
C VAL A 163 -4.97 9.22 -14.26
N ASN A 164 -3.74 9.53 -14.68
CA ASN A 164 -3.07 8.84 -15.78
C ASN A 164 -2.86 7.35 -15.49
N LEU A 165 -2.55 7.00 -14.25
CA LEU A 165 -2.36 5.61 -13.84
C LEU A 165 -3.67 4.83 -13.76
N ILE A 166 -4.77 5.47 -13.35
CA ILE A 166 -6.11 4.86 -13.43
C ILE A 166 -6.41 4.51 -14.89
N ASP A 167 -6.28 5.48 -15.80
CA ASP A 167 -6.54 5.26 -17.23
C ASP A 167 -5.59 4.21 -17.84
N ALA A 168 -4.33 4.17 -17.41
CA ALA A 168 -3.35 3.19 -17.90
C ALA A 168 -3.69 1.77 -17.46
N VAL A 169 -4.09 1.59 -16.20
CA VAL A 169 -4.48 0.27 -15.66
C VAL A 169 -5.79 -0.23 -16.27
N GLU A 170 -6.73 0.67 -16.53
CA GLU A 170 -7.98 0.37 -17.24
C GLU A 170 -7.77 0.11 -18.74
N GLY A 171 -6.60 0.45 -19.30
CA GLY A 171 -6.31 0.35 -20.72
C GLY A 171 -6.94 1.46 -21.57
N SER A 172 -7.53 2.47 -20.94
CA SER A 172 -8.24 3.58 -21.57
C SER A 172 -7.36 4.81 -21.83
N ILE A 173 -6.10 4.78 -21.41
CA ILE A 173 -5.20 5.93 -21.55
C ILE A 173 -4.94 6.27 -23.02
N GLU A 174 -5.24 7.51 -23.38
CA GLU A 174 -4.95 8.06 -24.71
C GLU A 174 -4.50 9.51 -24.61
N PHE A 175 -3.78 9.97 -25.61
CA PHE A 175 -3.30 11.34 -25.72
C PHE A 175 -3.29 11.78 -27.19
N VAL A 176 -3.74 12.99 -27.45
CA VAL A 176 -3.65 13.62 -28.78
C VAL A 176 -2.75 14.84 -28.66
N ASN A 177 -1.68 14.91 -29.47
CA ASN A 177 -0.80 16.08 -29.48
C ASN A 177 -1.40 17.23 -30.31
N GLU A 178 -0.74 18.41 -30.28
CA GLU A 178 -1.16 19.59 -31.00
C GLU A 178 -1.24 19.41 -32.54
N GLN A 179 -0.49 18.43 -33.06
CA GLN A 179 -0.50 18.08 -34.49
C GLN A 179 -1.56 17.05 -34.85
N GLY A 180 -2.45 16.67 -33.89
CA GLY A 180 -3.50 15.71 -34.11
C GLY A 180 -3.03 14.24 -34.09
N LYS A 181 -1.76 13.96 -33.75
CA LYS A 181 -1.27 12.58 -33.62
C LYS A 181 -1.81 11.95 -32.34
N GLN A 182 -2.45 10.80 -32.52
CA GLN A 182 -2.99 10.00 -31.40
C GLN A 182 -1.94 9.04 -30.84
N TYR A 183 -1.96 8.89 -29.51
CA TYR A 183 -1.17 7.94 -28.73
C TYR A 183 -2.13 7.12 -27.89
N ARG A 184 -1.99 5.80 -27.90
CA ARG A 184 -2.77 4.84 -27.11
C ARG A 184 -1.95 3.60 -26.86
N LEU A 185 -2.37 2.75 -25.91
CA LEU A 185 -1.66 1.50 -25.63
C LEU A 185 -1.76 0.52 -26.80
N ASN A 186 -0.68 -0.22 -27.00
CA ASN A 186 -0.64 -1.40 -27.87
C ASN A 186 -1.28 -2.60 -27.16
N ASP A 187 -1.51 -3.69 -27.90
CA ASP A 187 -2.12 -4.92 -27.36
C ASP A 187 -1.25 -5.61 -26.31
N HIS A 188 0.05 -5.40 -26.33
CA HIS A 188 1.03 -6.01 -25.42
C HIS A 188 1.95 -4.94 -24.78
N PRO A 189 1.42 -4.14 -23.85
CA PRO A 189 2.22 -3.13 -23.17
C PRO A 189 3.23 -3.77 -22.22
N ALA A 190 4.29 -3.03 -21.86
CA ALA A 190 5.21 -3.41 -20.80
C ALA A 190 4.47 -3.55 -19.45
N ILE A 191 5.03 -4.35 -18.54
CA ILE A 191 4.46 -4.48 -17.19
C ILE A 191 4.66 -3.17 -16.44
N LEU A 192 3.58 -2.61 -15.93
CA LEU A 192 3.58 -1.38 -15.15
C LEU A 192 4.02 -1.66 -13.71
N LEU A 193 5.04 -0.95 -13.25
CA LEU A 193 5.43 -0.80 -11.85
C LEU A 193 5.19 0.65 -11.44
N VAL A 194 4.91 0.89 -10.17
CA VAL A 194 4.69 2.27 -9.66
C VAL A 194 5.57 2.50 -8.45
N ARG A 195 6.36 3.57 -8.49
CA ARG A 195 7.22 4.02 -7.39
C ARG A 195 6.61 5.27 -6.74
N PRO A 196 6.08 5.17 -5.52
CA PRO A 196 5.61 6.32 -4.76
C PRO A 196 6.78 7.19 -4.30
N ARG A 197 6.51 8.45 -3.93
CA ARG A 197 7.50 9.36 -3.35
C ARG A 197 8.13 8.79 -2.07
N GLY A 198 9.36 9.22 -1.82
CA GLY A 198 10.16 8.74 -0.69
C GLY A 198 9.54 9.05 0.68
N TRP A 199 9.87 8.22 1.67
CA TRP A 199 9.35 8.30 3.03
C TRP A 199 9.66 9.60 3.77
N HIS A 200 10.66 10.35 3.35
CA HIS A 200 11.04 11.64 3.93
C HIS A 200 10.19 12.81 3.43
N LEU A 201 9.44 12.63 2.34
CA LEU A 201 8.62 13.68 1.73
C LEU A 201 7.22 13.75 2.35
N ASN A 202 6.67 14.96 2.37
CA ASN A 202 5.29 15.23 2.78
C ASN A 202 4.50 15.84 1.62
N GLU A 203 3.21 15.50 1.55
CA GLU A 203 2.25 16.15 0.67
C GLU A 203 1.61 17.32 1.41
N LYS A 204 2.06 18.52 1.07
CA LYS A 204 1.65 19.75 1.77
C LYS A 204 0.23 20.23 1.45
N HIS A 205 -0.37 19.70 0.38
CA HIS A 205 -1.73 20.06 -0.03
C HIS A 205 -2.80 19.13 0.56
N LEU A 206 -2.39 18.09 1.26
CA LEU A 206 -3.28 17.20 2.01
C LEU A 206 -2.90 17.26 3.48
N LEU A 207 -3.85 17.75 4.29
CA LEU A 207 -3.61 17.94 5.72
C LEU A 207 -4.49 16.99 6.54
N MET A 208 -3.93 16.44 7.61
CA MET A 208 -4.65 15.72 8.64
C MET A 208 -4.32 16.34 9.99
N ASN A 209 -5.32 16.78 10.73
CA ASN A 209 -5.16 17.53 11.99
C ASN A 209 -4.26 18.77 11.81
N GLY A 210 -4.40 19.50 10.71
CA GLY A 210 -3.63 20.72 10.38
C GLY A 210 -2.18 20.48 9.94
N ALA A 211 -1.72 19.22 9.86
CA ALA A 211 -0.35 18.89 9.45
C ALA A 211 -0.30 18.17 8.10
N PRO A 212 0.72 18.47 7.25
CA PRO A 212 0.97 17.74 6.01
C PRO A 212 1.17 16.24 6.24
N ILE A 213 0.59 15.42 5.37
CA ILE A 213 0.66 13.96 5.48
C ILE A 213 1.80 13.37 4.66
N PRO A 214 2.28 12.14 4.98
CA PRO A 214 3.38 11.50 4.26
C PRO A 214 3.05 11.27 2.79
N ALA A 215 3.86 11.81 1.88
CA ALA A 215 3.64 11.74 0.43
C ALA A 215 3.62 10.30 -0.10
N GLY A 216 4.51 9.44 0.38
CA GLY A 216 4.52 8.03 -0.01
C GLY A 216 3.23 7.28 0.35
N LEU A 217 2.57 7.63 1.46
CA LEU A 217 1.27 7.06 1.83
C LEU A 217 0.13 7.58 0.94
N VAL A 218 0.24 8.83 0.47
CA VAL A 218 -0.71 9.42 -0.48
C VAL A 218 -0.63 8.71 -1.82
N ASP A 219 0.56 8.65 -2.40
CA ASP A 219 0.78 8.08 -3.73
C ASP A 219 0.40 6.60 -3.77
N PHE A 220 0.88 5.84 -2.79
CA PHE A 220 0.55 4.42 -2.63
C PHE A 220 -0.95 4.22 -2.37
N GLY A 221 -1.51 5.02 -1.46
CA GLY A 221 -2.90 4.87 -1.02
C GLY A 221 -3.90 5.11 -2.15
N PHE A 222 -3.75 6.20 -2.90
CA PHE A 222 -4.62 6.47 -4.04
C PHE A 222 -4.44 5.44 -5.15
N PHE A 223 -3.19 5.13 -5.52
CA PHE A 223 -2.95 4.13 -6.56
C PHE A 223 -3.59 2.79 -6.19
N LEU A 224 -3.37 2.30 -4.98
CA LEU A 224 -3.91 1.02 -4.55
C LEU A 224 -5.44 1.05 -4.46
N PHE A 225 -6.03 2.11 -3.88
CA PHE A 225 -7.47 2.20 -3.71
C PHE A 225 -8.21 2.11 -5.05
N HIS A 226 -7.76 2.85 -6.05
CA HIS A 226 -8.44 2.92 -7.35
C HIS A 226 -8.14 1.73 -8.27
N ASN A 227 -6.99 1.08 -8.11
CA ASN A 227 -6.53 0.06 -9.05
C ASN A 227 -6.51 -1.36 -8.47
N ALA A 228 -6.90 -1.57 -7.19
CA ALA A 228 -6.79 -2.87 -6.54
C ALA A 228 -7.52 -3.99 -7.26
N SER A 229 -8.70 -3.74 -7.84
CA SER A 229 -9.49 -4.72 -8.57
C SER A 229 -8.79 -5.23 -9.85
N TYR A 230 -7.98 -4.40 -10.47
CA TYR A 230 -7.18 -4.74 -11.66
C TYR A 230 -5.82 -5.32 -11.29
N CYS A 231 -5.23 -4.88 -10.20
CA CYS A 231 -3.92 -5.32 -9.74
C CYS A 231 -3.86 -6.82 -9.44
N PHE A 232 -4.96 -7.45 -9.10
CA PHE A 232 -5.02 -8.90 -8.88
C PHE A 232 -4.76 -9.73 -10.13
N SER A 233 -4.91 -9.16 -11.32
CA SER A 233 -4.63 -9.81 -12.60
C SER A 233 -3.22 -9.53 -13.13
N PHE A 234 -2.62 -8.38 -12.82
CA PHE A 234 -1.37 -7.92 -13.42
C PHE A 234 -0.22 -7.69 -12.43
N ILE A 235 -0.51 -7.31 -11.20
CA ILE A 235 0.52 -7.19 -10.17
C ILE A 235 0.46 -8.46 -9.35
N CYS A 236 1.43 -9.35 -9.56
CA CYS A 236 1.61 -10.51 -8.70
C CYS A 236 1.94 -10.09 -7.28
N PHE A 237 0.92 -9.71 -6.54
CA PHE A 237 1.00 -9.78 -5.12
C PHE A 237 0.75 -11.23 -4.71
N TYR A 238 1.78 -11.90 -4.27
CA TYR A 238 1.64 -13.15 -3.57
C TYR A 238 0.80 -12.90 -2.32
N SER A 239 -0.50 -13.08 -2.41
CA SER A 239 -1.38 -13.17 -1.27
C SER A 239 -2.31 -14.35 -1.46
N THR A 240 -2.13 -15.30 -0.56
CA THR A 240 -3.08 -16.34 -0.21
C THR A 240 -4.51 -15.80 -0.07
N LYS A 241 -5.46 -16.60 -0.46
CA LYS A 241 -6.92 -16.47 -0.57
C LYS A 241 -7.73 -15.77 0.54
N ASN A 242 -7.20 -14.82 1.32
CA ASN A 242 -7.97 -14.13 2.36
C ASN A 242 -7.56 -12.66 2.53
N ILE A 243 -8.17 -11.77 1.73
CA ILE A 243 -8.02 -10.31 1.84
C ILE A 243 -8.68 -9.71 3.10
N LYS A 244 -9.10 -10.52 4.07
CA LYS A 244 -9.58 -9.99 5.35
C LYS A 244 -8.48 -9.36 6.23
N ASN A 245 -7.20 -9.48 5.86
CA ASN A 245 -6.07 -8.88 6.58
C ASN A 245 -5.27 -7.91 5.70
N PHE A 246 -5.90 -6.79 5.30
CA PHE A 246 -5.24 -5.63 4.70
C PHE A 246 -4.04 -5.12 5.53
N SER A 247 -4.03 -5.41 6.83
CA SER A 247 -2.95 -5.15 7.77
C SER A 247 -1.60 -5.79 7.39
N ILE A 248 -1.61 -6.97 6.78
CA ILE A 248 -0.38 -7.70 6.41
C ILE A 248 0.27 -7.06 5.16
N PHE A 249 -0.54 -6.52 4.27
CA PHE A 249 -0.07 -5.95 3.00
C PHE A 249 0.72 -4.66 3.18
N ALA A 250 0.17 -3.74 3.95
CA ALA A 250 0.86 -2.52 4.32
C ALA A 250 2.12 -2.83 5.16
N SER A 251 2.10 -3.85 6.02
CA SER A 251 3.27 -4.28 6.78
C SER A 251 4.38 -4.82 5.91
N LEU A 252 4.09 -5.60 4.86
CA LEU A 252 5.11 -6.11 3.92
C LEU A 252 5.75 -5.00 3.11
N PHE A 253 4.97 -4.02 2.61
CA PHE A 253 5.52 -2.86 1.92
C PHE A 253 6.45 -2.05 2.83
N PHE A 254 6.08 -1.89 4.11
CA PHE A 254 6.90 -1.20 5.10
C PHE A 254 8.11 -2.01 5.57
N TYR A 255 8.09 -3.34 5.47
CA TYR A 255 9.19 -4.20 5.93
C TYR A 255 10.31 -4.34 4.90
N TYR A 256 10.02 -4.23 3.60
CA TYR A 256 10.99 -4.43 2.52
C TYR A 256 11.62 -3.15 1.97
N PHE A 257 11.11 -1.96 2.34
CA PHE A 257 11.61 -0.67 1.86
C PHE A 257 12.19 0.23 2.98
N ILE A 258 12.33 -0.26 4.16
CA ILE A 258 12.95 0.39 5.31
C ILE A 258 13.99 -0.57 5.87
#